data_3055b15a2629f560b11e5f799bf08172
#
_entry.id   3055b15a2629f560b11e5f799bf08172
#
_cell.length_a   1.000
_cell.length_b   1.000
_cell.length_c   1.000
_cell.angle_alpha   90.00
_cell.angle_beta   90.00
_cell.angle_gamma   90.00
#
_symmetry.space_group_name_H-M   'P 1'
#
loop_
_entity.id
_entity.type
_entity.pdbx_description
1 polymer ?
#
loop_
_entity_poly.entity_id
_entity_poly.type
_entity_poly.pdbx_seq_one_letter_code
_entity_poly.pdbx_strand_id
1 'polypeptide(L)'
;WGFGFDVGFQFERNNWKFGLMARDITTTFNSWSINKDQFDKIKDAIPGQNQELPQTTEITKPKLQIGVARVFKIGRFFNLLTEVDLNVRFARTNDIFSSDAGSIDPAIGFQLDYDNIVYLRAGVGNFQYITEFDDSKSLSLQPNFGVGFNYKGIQVNYALTNIGSVGNALFSNIFSITFDYTFLRP
;
A
#
# COMPACT_ATOMS: atom_id res chain seq x y z
N TRP A 1 17.45 4.16 14.77
CA TRP A 1 17.57 2.83 14.12
C TRP A 1 16.31 2.00 14.35
N GLY A 2 16.04 1.06 13.46
CA GLY A 2 14.90 0.16 13.57
C GLY A 2 15.14 -1.12 12.78
N PHE A 3 14.39 -2.17 13.09
CA PHE A 3 14.38 -3.43 12.34
C PHE A 3 12.97 -4.03 12.35
N GLY A 4 12.65 -4.78 11.32
CA GLY A 4 11.40 -5.51 11.18
C GLY A 4 11.61 -6.75 10.32
N PHE A 5 10.72 -7.72 10.44
CA PHE A 5 10.73 -8.93 9.62
C PHE A 5 9.39 -9.08 8.89
N ASP A 6 9.49 -9.32 7.60
CA ASP A 6 8.37 -9.62 6.72
C ASP A 6 8.49 -11.04 6.19
N VAL A 7 7.38 -11.76 6.10
CA VAL A 7 7.33 -13.09 5.48
C VAL A 7 6.19 -13.11 4.46
N GLY A 8 6.50 -13.57 3.25
CA GLY A 8 5.53 -13.69 2.16
C GLY A 8 5.51 -15.09 1.59
N PHE A 9 4.31 -15.51 1.18
CA PHE A 9 4.06 -16.76 0.47
C PHE A 9 3.22 -16.47 -0.77
N GLN A 10 3.58 -17.08 -1.90
CA GLN A 10 2.82 -17.01 -3.14
C GLN A 10 2.62 -18.43 -3.70
N PHE A 11 1.43 -18.68 -4.22
CA PHE A 11 1.07 -19.95 -4.82
C PHE A 11 0.23 -19.72 -6.08
N GLU A 12 0.60 -20.40 -7.17
CA GLU A 12 -0.14 -20.37 -8.43
C GLU A 12 -0.57 -21.78 -8.85
N ARG A 13 -1.84 -21.90 -9.24
CA ARG A 13 -2.39 -23.15 -9.82
C ARG A 13 -3.61 -22.86 -10.68
N ASN A 14 -3.64 -23.40 -11.89
CA ASN A 14 -4.80 -23.37 -12.79
C ASN A 14 -5.41 -21.97 -12.97
N ASN A 15 -4.58 -20.97 -13.30
CA ASN A 15 -4.96 -19.57 -13.45
C ASN A 15 -5.38 -18.85 -12.16
N TRP A 16 -5.31 -19.51 -11.01
CA TRP A 16 -5.48 -18.91 -9.70
C TRP A 16 -4.13 -18.53 -9.11
N LYS A 17 -4.07 -17.37 -8.47
CA LYS A 17 -2.92 -16.89 -7.73
C LYS A 17 -3.37 -16.55 -6.31
N PHE A 18 -2.58 -16.99 -5.34
CA PHE A 18 -2.82 -16.73 -3.93
C PHE A 18 -1.57 -16.08 -3.34
N GLY A 19 -1.77 -15.02 -2.60
CA GLY A 19 -0.72 -14.29 -1.90
C GLY A 19 -1.04 -14.17 -0.42
N LEU A 20 -0.03 -14.36 0.41
CA LEU A 20 -0.10 -14.11 1.83
C LEU A 20 1.17 -13.38 2.23
N MET A 21 1.07 -12.23 2.88
CA MET A 21 2.20 -11.47 3.38
C MET A 21 1.94 -10.99 4.80
N ALA A 22 2.79 -11.39 5.72
CA ALA A 22 2.82 -10.88 7.08
C ALA A 22 3.97 -9.87 7.19
N ARG A 23 3.63 -8.63 7.51
CA ARG A 23 4.59 -7.52 7.68
C ARG A 23 4.76 -7.20 9.15
N ASP A 24 5.96 -6.77 9.50
CA ASP A 24 6.31 -6.37 10.87
C ASP A 24 5.98 -7.44 11.91
N ILE A 25 6.22 -8.74 11.59
CA ILE A 25 5.81 -9.90 12.43
C ILE A 25 6.34 -9.79 13.85
N THR A 26 7.55 -9.27 13.98
CA THR A 26 8.21 -9.10 15.28
C THR A 26 7.88 -7.77 15.94
N THR A 27 6.94 -7.00 15.37
CA THR A 27 6.71 -5.60 15.76
C THR A 27 7.97 -4.76 15.49
N THR A 28 7.87 -3.77 14.59
CA THR A 28 9.02 -2.91 14.28
C THR A 28 9.16 -1.84 15.37
N PHE A 29 10.35 -1.76 15.93
CA PHE A 29 10.72 -0.73 16.89
C PHE A 29 11.59 0.31 16.20
N ASN A 30 11.13 1.56 16.16
CA ASN A 30 11.92 2.70 15.71
C ASN A 30 12.31 3.54 16.92
N SER A 31 13.60 3.75 17.12
CA SER A 31 14.10 4.61 18.18
C SER A 31 14.83 5.81 17.59
N TRP A 32 14.42 7.00 18.02
CA TRP A 32 14.98 8.27 17.61
C TRP A 32 15.80 8.86 18.77
N SER A 33 16.95 9.44 18.49
CA SER A 33 17.69 10.21 19.48
C SER A 33 17.42 11.69 19.26
N ILE A 34 16.96 12.36 20.30
CA ILE A 34 16.73 13.82 20.25
C ILE A 34 17.95 14.51 20.86
N ASN A 35 18.47 15.51 20.18
CA ASN A 35 19.50 16.37 20.73
C ASN A 35 18.85 17.34 21.73
N LYS A 36 19.00 17.04 23.01
CA LYS A 36 18.39 17.81 24.11
C LYS A 36 18.82 19.25 24.12
N ASP A 37 20.12 19.56 23.83
CA ASP A 37 20.64 20.89 23.85
C ASP A 37 20.02 21.79 22.76
N GLN A 38 19.68 21.20 21.61
CA GLN A 38 18.96 21.92 20.55
C GLN A 38 17.48 22.09 20.88
N PHE A 39 16.88 21.07 21.49
CA PHE A 39 15.47 21.12 21.90
C PHE A 39 15.28 22.22 22.99
N ASP A 40 16.13 22.29 23.99
CA ASP A 40 16.06 23.30 25.05
C ASP A 40 16.19 24.72 24.51
N LYS A 41 17.05 24.94 23.52
CA LYS A 41 17.16 26.25 22.84
C LYS A 41 15.87 26.67 22.11
N ILE A 42 15.16 25.69 21.49
CA ILE A 42 13.87 25.95 20.82
C ILE A 42 12.77 26.23 21.87
N LYS A 43 12.79 25.49 22.97
CA LYS A 43 11.87 25.64 24.08
C LYS A 43 11.96 27.06 24.69
N ASP A 44 13.16 27.58 24.89
CA ASP A 44 13.39 28.89 25.42
C ASP A 44 12.98 30.00 24.43
N ALA A 45 13.04 29.71 23.12
CA ALA A 45 12.72 30.69 22.08
C ALA A 45 11.21 30.89 21.85
N ILE A 46 10.36 29.92 22.25
CA ILE A 46 8.89 29.93 22.00
C ILE A 46 8.13 29.66 23.31
N PRO A 47 7.95 30.67 24.17
CA PRO A 47 7.18 30.50 25.41
C PRO A 47 5.73 30.14 25.15
N GLY A 48 5.17 29.17 25.88
CA GLY A 48 3.76 28.80 25.85
C GLY A 48 3.37 27.63 24.93
N GLN A 49 4.32 27.01 24.21
CA GLN A 49 4.09 25.75 23.52
C GLN A 49 4.30 24.54 24.45
N ASN A 50 3.73 23.39 24.04
CA ASN A 50 3.92 22.14 24.74
C ASN A 50 5.42 21.81 24.85
N GLN A 51 5.94 21.81 26.06
CA GLN A 51 7.38 21.70 26.36
C GLN A 51 7.82 20.28 26.69
N GLU A 52 6.97 19.27 26.40
CA GLU A 52 7.31 17.88 26.59
C GLU A 52 8.19 17.36 25.45
N LEU A 53 9.19 16.56 25.81
CA LEU A 53 10.01 15.86 24.81
C LEU A 53 9.12 14.90 24.03
N PRO A 54 9.18 14.89 22.67
CA PRO A 54 8.47 13.90 21.89
C PRO A 54 8.87 12.48 22.28
N GLN A 55 7.94 11.55 22.19
CA GLN A 55 8.24 10.14 22.41
C GLN A 55 9.32 9.69 21.41
N THR A 56 10.38 9.06 21.92
CA THR A 56 11.52 8.64 21.12
C THR A 56 11.42 7.22 20.59
N THR A 57 10.38 6.50 20.95
CA THR A 57 10.14 5.13 20.51
C THR A 57 8.79 5.03 19.83
N GLU A 58 8.80 4.54 18.61
CA GLU A 58 7.62 4.27 17.80
C GLU A 58 7.51 2.76 17.58
N ILE A 59 6.31 2.22 17.75
CA ILE A 59 6.03 0.80 17.62
C ILE A 59 5.06 0.61 16.45
N THR A 60 5.48 -0.15 15.43
CA THR A 60 4.62 -0.54 14.31
C THR A 60 4.04 -1.92 14.57
N LYS A 61 2.71 -2.03 14.64
CA LYS A 61 2.02 -3.31 14.84
C LYS A 61 2.05 -4.17 13.58
N PRO A 62 2.01 -5.51 13.72
CA PRO A 62 1.94 -6.43 12.60
C PRO A 62 0.75 -6.16 11.67
N LYS A 63 0.94 -6.48 10.39
CA LYS A 63 -0.08 -6.40 9.35
C LYS A 63 -0.10 -7.69 8.54
N LEU A 64 -1.28 -8.13 8.14
CA LEU A 64 -1.46 -9.29 7.28
C LEU A 64 -2.13 -8.85 5.98
N GLN A 65 -1.57 -9.24 4.84
CA GLN A 65 -2.16 -9.04 3.52
C GLN A 65 -2.49 -10.41 2.93
N ILE A 66 -3.72 -10.57 2.47
CA ILE A 66 -4.21 -11.79 1.84
C ILE A 66 -4.75 -11.40 0.47
N GLY A 67 -4.19 -11.98 -0.59
CA GLY A 67 -4.59 -11.71 -1.96
C GLY A 67 -5.04 -12.97 -2.69
N VAL A 68 -6.09 -12.85 -3.48
CA VAL A 68 -6.57 -13.89 -4.39
C VAL A 68 -6.82 -13.27 -5.75
N ALA A 69 -6.17 -13.83 -6.76
CA ALA A 69 -6.35 -13.38 -8.14
C ALA A 69 -6.68 -14.54 -9.08
N ARG A 70 -7.35 -14.22 -10.18
CA ARG A 70 -7.67 -15.18 -11.24
C ARG A 70 -7.43 -14.55 -12.60
N VAL A 71 -6.80 -15.35 -13.49
CA VAL A 71 -6.58 -14.99 -14.88
C VAL A 71 -7.66 -15.61 -15.75
N PHE A 72 -8.35 -14.81 -16.54
CA PHE A 72 -9.32 -15.21 -17.54
C PHE A 72 -8.73 -14.95 -18.93
N LYS A 73 -8.63 -15.99 -19.76
CA LYS A 73 -8.19 -15.85 -21.16
C LYS A 73 -9.35 -15.37 -22.00
N ILE A 74 -9.20 -14.24 -22.67
CA ILE A 74 -10.20 -13.63 -23.56
C ILE A 74 -9.72 -13.73 -25.01
N GLY A 75 -10.19 -14.73 -25.73
CA GLY A 75 -9.73 -15.00 -27.07
C GLY A 75 -8.26 -15.44 -27.11
N ARG A 76 -7.52 -15.00 -28.14
CA ARG A 76 -6.16 -15.47 -28.41
C ARG A 76 -5.07 -14.60 -27.78
N PHE A 77 -5.32 -13.30 -27.67
CA PHE A 77 -4.29 -12.31 -27.35
C PHE A 77 -4.55 -11.57 -26.04
N PHE A 78 -5.74 -11.64 -25.47
CA PHE A 78 -6.09 -10.92 -24.27
C PHE A 78 -6.19 -11.81 -23.05
N ASN A 79 -5.68 -11.35 -21.91
CA ASN A 79 -5.95 -11.92 -20.60
C ASN A 79 -6.51 -10.83 -19.69
N LEU A 80 -7.49 -11.19 -18.88
CA LEU A 80 -8.00 -10.35 -17.80
C LEU A 80 -7.65 -11.01 -16.48
N LEU A 81 -6.82 -10.34 -15.69
CA LEU A 81 -6.57 -10.70 -14.30
C LEU A 81 -7.50 -9.88 -13.43
N THR A 82 -8.18 -10.54 -12.51
CA THR A 82 -8.97 -9.92 -11.44
C THR A 82 -8.36 -10.29 -10.11
N GLU A 83 -8.29 -9.35 -9.17
CA GLU A 83 -7.66 -9.52 -7.87
C GLU A 83 -8.51 -8.91 -6.76
N VAL A 84 -8.56 -9.59 -5.64
CA VAL A 84 -9.16 -9.09 -4.39
C VAL A 84 -8.12 -9.27 -3.29
N ASP A 85 -7.84 -8.18 -2.58
CA ASP A 85 -6.94 -8.15 -1.45
C ASP A 85 -7.67 -7.74 -0.18
N LEU A 86 -7.22 -8.31 0.94
CA LEU A 86 -7.63 -7.93 2.28
C LEU A 86 -6.38 -7.53 3.08
N ASN A 87 -6.33 -6.27 3.50
CA ASN A 87 -5.30 -5.77 4.40
C ASN A 87 -5.85 -5.78 5.84
N VAL A 88 -5.34 -6.69 6.66
CA VAL A 88 -5.73 -6.84 8.06
C VAL A 88 -4.71 -6.14 8.95
N ARG A 89 -5.19 -5.24 9.82
CA ARG A 89 -4.40 -4.51 10.82
C ARG A 89 -4.88 -4.87 12.22
N PHE A 90 -3.98 -5.18 13.12
CA PHE A 90 -4.29 -5.50 14.52
C PHE A 90 -4.41 -4.23 15.37
N ALA A 91 -5.14 -3.26 14.85
CA ALA A 91 -5.44 -1.99 15.49
C ALA A 91 -6.76 -1.45 14.98
N ARG A 92 -7.45 -0.66 15.80
CA ARG A 92 -8.59 0.13 15.36
C ARG A 92 -8.08 1.24 14.45
N THR A 93 -8.71 1.42 13.28
CA THR A 93 -8.41 2.45 12.28
C THR A 93 -9.70 3.08 11.76
N ASN A 94 -9.61 3.96 10.78
CA ASN A 94 -10.75 4.53 10.09
C ASN A 94 -11.24 3.67 8.90
N ASP A 95 -10.73 2.43 8.77
CA ASP A 95 -11.14 1.52 7.70
C ASP A 95 -12.64 1.19 7.80
N ILE A 96 -13.25 0.84 6.67
CA ILE A 96 -14.70 0.56 6.58
C ILE A 96 -15.13 -0.56 7.54
N PHE A 97 -14.25 -1.56 7.76
CA PHE A 97 -14.45 -2.59 8.76
C PHE A 97 -13.42 -2.41 9.88
N SER A 98 -13.83 -1.79 10.98
CA SER A 98 -12.94 -1.51 12.10
C SER A 98 -13.60 -1.79 13.44
N SER A 99 -12.85 -2.45 14.33
CA SER A 99 -13.23 -2.78 15.70
C SER A 99 -12.03 -2.61 16.65
N ASP A 100 -12.25 -2.80 17.94
CA ASP A 100 -11.15 -2.73 18.93
C ASP A 100 -10.14 -3.89 18.77
N ALA A 101 -10.57 -5.02 18.17
CA ALA A 101 -9.70 -6.16 17.89
C ALA A 101 -8.83 -5.97 16.64
N GLY A 102 -9.26 -5.13 15.68
CA GLY A 102 -8.55 -4.88 14.44
C GLY A 102 -9.43 -4.30 13.35
N SER A 103 -8.82 -4.05 12.20
CA SER A 103 -9.48 -3.49 11.03
C SER A 103 -9.10 -4.25 9.75
N ILE A 104 -9.99 -4.18 8.76
CA ILE A 104 -9.83 -4.80 7.45
C ILE A 104 -10.09 -3.74 6.38
N ASP A 105 -9.12 -3.56 5.49
CA ASP A 105 -9.22 -2.70 4.32
C ASP A 105 -9.19 -3.58 3.06
N PRO A 106 -10.34 -3.77 2.40
CA PRO A 106 -10.41 -4.51 1.14
C PRO A 106 -9.87 -3.67 -0.02
N ALA A 107 -9.34 -4.36 -1.06
CA ALA A 107 -9.02 -3.74 -2.34
C ALA A 107 -9.41 -4.67 -3.49
N ILE A 108 -9.75 -4.08 -4.63
CA ILE A 108 -10.11 -4.81 -5.85
C ILE A 108 -9.30 -4.24 -7.00
N GLY A 109 -8.71 -5.14 -7.80
CA GLY A 109 -7.90 -4.79 -8.95
C GLY A 109 -8.26 -5.57 -10.20
N PHE A 110 -8.01 -4.94 -11.35
CA PHE A 110 -8.16 -5.52 -12.68
C PHE A 110 -6.93 -5.18 -13.52
N GLN A 111 -6.45 -6.16 -14.29
CA GLN A 111 -5.44 -5.95 -15.31
C GLN A 111 -5.90 -6.62 -16.60
N LEU A 112 -5.99 -5.83 -17.64
CA LEU A 112 -6.15 -6.33 -19.01
C LEU A 112 -4.79 -6.28 -19.69
N ASP A 113 -4.30 -7.40 -20.18
CA ASP A 113 -3.09 -7.45 -20.98
C ASP A 113 -3.38 -7.89 -22.41
N TYR A 114 -2.58 -7.37 -23.32
CA TYR A 114 -2.53 -7.76 -24.73
C TYR A 114 -1.19 -8.46 -25.00
N ASP A 115 -1.25 -9.74 -25.25
CA ASP A 115 -0.11 -10.63 -25.60
C ASP A 115 1.10 -10.52 -24.62
N ASN A 116 0.84 -10.22 -23.36
CA ASN A 116 1.84 -9.92 -22.33
C ASN A 116 2.80 -8.78 -22.70
N ILE A 117 2.43 -7.91 -23.64
CA ILE A 117 3.21 -6.76 -24.10
C ILE A 117 2.69 -5.47 -23.48
N VAL A 118 1.39 -5.21 -23.58
CA VAL A 118 0.76 -4.00 -23.07
C VAL A 118 -0.20 -4.36 -21.94
N TYR A 119 -0.15 -3.59 -20.86
CA TYR A 119 -0.97 -3.78 -19.68
C TYR A 119 -1.76 -2.53 -19.36
N LEU A 120 -3.06 -2.67 -19.15
CA LEU A 120 -3.93 -1.65 -18.59
C LEU A 120 -4.41 -2.14 -17.21
N ARG A 121 -4.31 -1.29 -16.20
CA ARG A 121 -4.65 -1.63 -14.83
C ARG A 121 -5.60 -0.61 -14.24
N ALA A 122 -6.55 -1.09 -13.47
CA ALA A 122 -7.43 -0.24 -12.66
C ALA A 122 -7.71 -0.94 -11.33
N GLY A 123 -7.85 -0.18 -10.27
CA GLY A 123 -8.17 -0.71 -8.96
C GLY A 123 -8.73 0.33 -8.03
N VAL A 124 -9.32 -0.14 -6.95
CA VAL A 124 -9.85 0.68 -5.88
C VAL A 124 -9.58 -0.01 -4.54
N GLY A 125 -9.20 0.78 -3.55
CA GLY A 125 -8.93 0.33 -2.19
C GLY A 125 -8.93 1.50 -1.23
N ASN A 126 -8.39 1.29 -0.04
CA ASN A 126 -8.29 2.30 1.00
C ASN A 126 -9.65 2.92 1.33
N PHE A 127 -10.64 2.05 1.61
CA PHE A 127 -11.98 2.44 1.99
C PHE A 127 -11.99 2.90 3.45
N GLN A 128 -12.17 4.20 3.68
CA GLN A 128 -12.08 4.81 5.00
C GLN A 128 -13.24 5.76 5.28
N TYR A 129 -13.64 5.86 6.54
CA TYR A 129 -14.53 6.91 6.99
C TYR A 129 -13.72 8.14 7.42
N ILE A 130 -14.03 9.28 6.81
CA ILE A 130 -13.45 10.58 7.16
C ILE A 130 -14.52 11.37 7.90
N THR A 131 -14.14 11.96 9.03
CA THR A 131 -15.00 12.90 9.74
C THR A 131 -14.75 14.29 9.17
N GLU A 132 -15.80 14.90 8.61
CA GLU A 132 -15.78 16.25 8.09
C GLU A 132 -15.81 17.28 9.23
N PHE A 133 -15.65 18.56 8.91
CA PHE A 133 -15.67 19.65 9.91
C PHE A 133 -17.02 19.83 10.62
N ASP A 134 -18.10 19.31 10.04
CA ASP A 134 -19.48 19.34 10.58
C ASP A 134 -19.83 18.07 11.38
N ASP A 135 -18.83 17.26 11.76
CA ASP A 135 -18.95 15.95 12.41
C ASP A 135 -19.69 14.89 11.57
N SER A 136 -20.02 15.16 10.32
CA SER A 136 -20.54 14.16 9.40
C SER A 136 -19.44 13.17 8.98
N LYS A 137 -19.83 11.92 8.66
CA LYS A 137 -18.91 10.91 8.17
C LYS A 137 -19.12 10.71 6.67
N SER A 138 -18.07 10.92 5.90
CA SER A 138 -18.01 10.61 4.47
C SER A 138 -17.17 9.37 4.21
N LEU A 139 -17.56 8.58 3.20
CA LEU A 139 -16.78 7.45 2.73
C LEU A 139 -15.74 7.93 1.72
N SER A 140 -14.49 7.72 2.03
CA SER A 140 -13.38 7.93 1.11
C SER A 140 -12.92 6.61 0.51
N LEU A 141 -12.54 6.64 -0.75
CA LEU A 141 -11.96 5.52 -1.49
C LEU A 141 -10.83 6.02 -2.40
N GLN A 142 -9.89 5.15 -2.71
CA GLN A 142 -8.72 5.50 -3.51
C GLN A 142 -8.73 4.74 -4.83
N PRO A 143 -9.12 5.39 -5.96
CA PRO A 143 -8.99 4.82 -7.28
C PRO A 143 -7.53 4.91 -7.74
N ASN A 144 -7.08 3.87 -8.47
CA ASN A 144 -5.75 3.76 -9.03
C ASN A 144 -5.84 3.29 -10.48
N PHE A 145 -5.01 3.86 -11.35
CA PHE A 145 -4.92 3.50 -12.77
C PHE A 145 -3.46 3.29 -13.14
N GLY A 146 -3.20 2.33 -14.02
CA GLY A 146 -1.84 2.05 -14.45
C GLY A 146 -1.77 1.56 -15.89
N VAL A 147 -0.64 1.83 -16.52
CA VAL A 147 -0.27 1.29 -17.81
C VAL A 147 1.09 0.63 -17.71
N GLY A 148 1.32 -0.42 -18.49
CA GLY A 148 2.59 -1.11 -18.51
C GLY A 148 2.93 -1.54 -19.94
N PHE A 149 4.21 -1.63 -20.21
CA PHE A 149 4.74 -2.12 -21.47
C PHE A 149 5.90 -3.06 -21.17
N ASN A 150 5.88 -4.25 -21.78
CA ASN A 150 6.93 -5.25 -21.65
C ASN A 150 7.49 -5.58 -23.03
N TYR A 151 8.78 -5.44 -23.18
CA TYR A 151 9.47 -5.79 -24.41
C TYR A 151 10.82 -6.43 -24.11
N LYS A 152 11.01 -7.68 -24.57
CA LYS A 152 12.26 -8.43 -24.42
C LYS A 152 12.83 -8.43 -22.98
N GLY A 153 11.98 -8.67 -21.98
CA GLY A 153 12.40 -8.74 -20.59
C GLY A 153 12.59 -7.38 -19.89
N ILE A 154 12.31 -6.27 -20.60
CA ILE A 154 12.26 -4.94 -20.00
C ILE A 154 10.80 -4.55 -19.84
N GLN A 155 10.35 -4.37 -18.61
CA GLN A 155 9.01 -3.93 -18.33
C GLN A 155 9.04 -2.53 -17.73
N VAL A 156 8.31 -1.60 -18.36
CA VAL A 156 8.12 -0.23 -17.88
C VAL A 156 6.68 -0.09 -17.43
N ASN A 157 6.46 0.42 -16.24
CA ASN A 157 5.13 0.66 -15.71
C ASN A 157 5.00 2.10 -15.25
N TYR A 158 3.80 2.63 -15.43
CA TYR A 158 3.39 3.92 -14.92
C TYR A 158 2.05 3.77 -14.22
N ALA A 159 1.90 4.36 -13.04
CA ALA A 159 0.65 4.38 -12.31
C ALA A 159 0.32 5.78 -11.78
N LEU A 160 -0.97 6.10 -11.85
CA LEU A 160 -1.61 7.21 -11.17
C LEU A 160 -2.34 6.67 -9.97
N THR A 161 -2.03 7.18 -8.80
CA THR A 161 -2.71 6.81 -7.56
C THR A 161 -3.13 8.04 -6.78
N ASN A 162 -4.29 8.01 -6.16
CA ASN A 162 -4.74 9.05 -5.27
C ASN A 162 -4.31 8.71 -3.84
N ILE A 163 -3.26 9.36 -3.35
CA ILE A 163 -2.79 9.18 -1.99
C ILE A 163 -3.50 10.20 -1.07
N GLY A 164 -4.60 9.75 -0.50
CA GLY A 164 -5.31 10.47 0.55
C GLY A 164 -6.35 11.46 0.05
N SER A 165 -7.53 11.36 0.60
CA SER A 165 -8.70 12.19 0.32
C SER A 165 -8.80 13.44 1.21
N VAL A 166 -7.73 13.82 1.89
CA VAL A 166 -7.73 15.00 2.77
C VAL A 166 -7.25 16.21 1.98
N GLY A 167 -8.21 17.02 1.53
CA GLY A 167 -7.97 18.25 0.78
C GLY A 167 -7.52 18.00 -0.65
N ASN A 168 -7.55 18.97 -1.55
CA ASN A 168 -7.18 18.92 -2.97
C ASN A 168 -6.00 18.00 -3.32
N ALA A 169 -6.16 16.70 -3.08
CA ALA A 169 -5.12 15.71 -3.17
C ALA A 169 -4.70 15.54 -4.62
N LEU A 170 -3.47 15.91 -4.89
CA LEU A 170 -2.81 15.66 -6.16
C LEU A 170 -2.62 14.17 -6.34
N PHE A 171 -2.85 13.67 -7.54
CA PHE A 171 -2.49 12.28 -7.90
C PHE A 171 -0.99 12.08 -7.73
N SER A 172 -0.61 10.95 -7.14
CA SER A 172 0.78 10.52 -7.15
C SER A 172 1.09 9.76 -8.43
N ASN A 173 2.27 10.05 -8.97
CA ASN A 173 2.79 9.41 -10.18
C ASN A 173 3.89 8.43 -9.77
N ILE A 174 3.73 7.16 -10.17
CA ILE A 174 4.69 6.10 -9.86
C ILE A 174 5.23 5.53 -11.17
N PHE A 175 6.56 5.56 -11.32
CA PHE A 175 7.26 4.91 -12.41
C PHE A 175 8.07 3.73 -11.88
N SER A 176 8.04 2.61 -12.59
CA SER A 176 8.92 1.49 -12.30
C SER A 176 9.47 0.85 -13.56
N ILE A 177 10.70 0.37 -13.48
CA ILE A 177 11.35 -0.39 -14.54
C ILE A 177 11.80 -1.70 -13.92
N THR A 178 11.41 -2.81 -14.55
CA THR A 178 11.79 -4.17 -14.13
C THR A 178 12.57 -4.83 -15.25
N PHE A 179 13.68 -5.49 -14.89
CA PHE A 179 14.49 -6.25 -15.83
C PHE A 179 14.39 -7.73 -15.50
N ASP A 180 13.95 -8.54 -16.48
CA ASP A 180 13.96 -9.99 -16.40
C ASP A 180 15.19 -10.52 -17.11
N TYR A 181 16.22 -10.94 -16.35
CA TYR A 181 17.47 -11.44 -16.91
C TYR A 181 17.35 -12.85 -17.49
N THR A 182 16.30 -13.60 -17.17
CA THR A 182 16.09 -14.96 -17.70
C THR A 182 15.86 -14.95 -19.19
N PHE A 183 15.34 -13.84 -19.71
CA PHE A 183 15.14 -13.60 -21.15
C PHE A 183 16.46 -13.49 -21.93
N LEU A 184 17.57 -13.18 -21.27
CA LEU A 184 18.89 -13.03 -21.87
C LEU A 184 19.71 -14.33 -21.89
N ARG A 185 19.17 -15.42 -21.32
CA ARG A 185 19.81 -16.73 -21.43
C ARG A 185 19.37 -17.40 -22.75
N PRO A 186 20.33 -17.81 -23.62
CA PRO A 186 20.05 -18.53 -24.86
C PRO A 186 19.46 -19.92 -24.57
#